data_d7034b21aa4e56d1577c4d85160ea33b
#
_entry.id   d7034b21aa4e56d1577c4d85160ea33b
#
_cell.length_a   1.000
_cell.length_b   1.000
_cell.length_c   1.000
_cell.angle_alpha   90.00
_cell.angle_beta   90.00
_cell.angle_gamma   90.00
#
_symmetry.space_group_name_H-M   'P 1'
#
loop_
_entity.id
_entity.type
_entity.pdbx_description
1 polymer ?
#
loop_
_entity_poly.entity_id
_entity_poly.type
_entity_poly.pdbx_seq_one_letter_code
_entity_poly.pdbx_strand_id
1 'polypeptide(L)'
;MIAVRDARLPDDAAAIEAIDTSFASDVVFDVEADGDGFALRERRLAAPLTKRFPLDDVRSDERPWSHGFVAENGDVCVGFAATSFEPWNKRLVLWHLYVQPAARGRSVGRQLVERGARFGQELGARHIWLETSNLNAPGVAAYRALGFGLTGIDTTLYDATPAEGEIALFFSRPLPSPSASAAWRE
;
A
#
# COMPACT_ATOMS: atom_id res chain seq x y z
N MET A 1 14.79 -0.46 18.07
CA MET A 1 13.44 0.19 18.12
C MET A 1 13.14 0.67 16.71
N ILE A 2 11.93 0.44 16.20
CA ILE A 2 11.56 0.92 14.86
C ILE A 2 11.22 2.41 14.95
N ALA A 3 11.83 3.21 14.08
CA ALA A 3 11.52 4.63 13.88
C ALA A 3 10.99 4.82 12.46
N VAL A 4 9.98 5.68 12.28
CA VAL A 4 9.46 6.05 10.96
C VAL A 4 9.65 7.54 10.76
N ARG A 5 10.27 7.89 9.65
CA ARG A 5 10.52 9.27 9.22
C ARG A 5 10.20 9.48 7.74
N ASP A 6 10.16 10.72 7.33
CA ASP A 6 10.06 11.08 5.91
C ASP A 6 11.32 10.62 5.15
N ALA A 7 11.11 10.09 3.95
CA ALA A 7 12.21 9.70 3.08
C ALA A 7 12.91 10.95 2.51
N ARG A 8 14.24 10.88 2.41
CA ARG A 8 15.09 11.92 1.83
C ARG A 8 15.69 11.41 0.53
N LEU A 9 15.12 11.83 -0.59
CA LEU A 9 15.68 11.46 -1.89
C LEU A 9 16.63 12.56 -2.37
N PRO A 10 17.78 12.17 -2.99
CA PRO A 10 18.15 10.79 -3.37
C PRO A 10 18.86 9.96 -2.29
N ASP A 11 19.11 10.50 -1.09
CA ASP A 11 19.99 9.88 -0.09
C ASP A 11 19.49 8.47 0.35
N ASP A 12 18.19 8.31 0.56
CA ASP A 12 17.59 7.04 0.97
C ASP A 12 17.34 6.05 -0.18
N ALA A 13 17.51 6.47 -1.44
CA ALA A 13 17.10 5.67 -2.59
C ALA A 13 17.76 4.28 -2.60
N ALA A 14 19.06 4.19 -2.37
CA ALA A 14 19.78 2.92 -2.37
C ALA A 14 19.29 1.97 -1.26
N ALA A 15 18.97 2.51 -0.08
CA ALA A 15 18.45 1.71 1.05
C ALA A 15 17.02 1.25 0.80
N ILE A 16 16.19 2.06 0.14
CA ILE A 16 14.82 1.71 -0.27
C ILE A 16 14.86 0.60 -1.33
N GLU A 17 15.66 0.75 -2.37
CA GLU A 17 15.82 -0.23 -3.46
C GLU A 17 16.37 -1.59 -2.98
N ALA A 18 17.10 -1.60 -1.86
CA ALA A 18 17.61 -2.82 -1.23
C ALA A 18 16.52 -3.61 -0.46
N ILE A 19 15.30 -3.07 -0.30
CA ILE A 19 14.20 -3.79 0.35
C ILE A 19 13.77 -4.96 -0.53
N ASP A 20 13.71 -6.16 0.04
CA ASP A 20 13.13 -7.31 -0.62
C ASP A 20 11.59 -7.18 -0.62
N THR A 21 11.05 -6.80 -1.77
CA THR A 21 9.61 -6.61 -2.00
C THR A 21 8.88 -7.90 -2.36
N SER A 22 9.57 -9.05 -2.34
CA SER A 22 8.99 -10.31 -2.73
C SER A 22 8.00 -10.84 -1.68
N PHE A 23 7.03 -11.60 -2.17
CA PHE A 23 6.17 -12.44 -1.37
C PHE A 23 6.01 -13.81 -2.00
N ALA A 24 5.71 -14.81 -1.18
CA ALA A 24 5.25 -16.12 -1.63
C ALA A 24 3.84 -16.36 -1.09
N SER A 25 2.99 -17.00 -1.88
CA SER A 25 1.64 -17.38 -1.47
C SER A 25 1.23 -18.72 -2.08
N ASP A 26 0.60 -19.57 -1.29
CA ASP A 26 -0.09 -20.78 -1.74
C ASP A 26 -1.59 -20.54 -1.97
N VAL A 27 -2.04 -19.30 -1.80
CA VAL A 27 -3.42 -18.85 -1.97
C VAL A 27 -3.46 -17.62 -2.89
N VAL A 28 -4.49 -17.55 -3.73
CA VAL A 28 -4.86 -16.38 -4.54
C VAL A 28 -6.36 -16.12 -4.38
N PHE A 29 -6.83 -14.97 -4.83
CA PHE A 29 -8.26 -14.70 -4.94
C PHE A 29 -8.72 -14.84 -6.38
N ASP A 30 -9.69 -15.72 -6.62
CA ASP A 30 -10.47 -15.71 -7.84
C ASP A 30 -11.58 -14.66 -7.71
N VAL A 31 -11.84 -13.95 -8.79
CA VAL A 31 -12.92 -12.98 -8.88
C VAL A 31 -14.02 -13.55 -9.75
N GLU A 32 -15.16 -13.78 -9.15
CA GLU A 32 -16.34 -14.33 -9.84
C GLU A 32 -17.37 -13.21 -10.02
N ALA A 33 -17.90 -13.03 -11.23
CA ALA A 33 -19.04 -12.17 -11.46
C ALA A 33 -20.30 -12.83 -10.85
N ASP A 34 -21.06 -12.07 -10.08
CA ASP A 34 -22.31 -12.52 -9.43
C ASP A 34 -23.39 -11.45 -9.66
N GLY A 35 -24.15 -11.62 -10.73
CA GLY A 35 -25.11 -10.61 -11.19
C GLY A 35 -24.43 -9.29 -11.50
N ASP A 36 -24.85 -8.23 -10.80
CA ASP A 36 -24.26 -6.88 -10.93
C ASP A 36 -23.09 -6.64 -9.99
N GLY A 37 -22.54 -7.67 -9.36
CA GLY A 37 -21.46 -7.58 -8.38
C GLY A 37 -20.33 -8.58 -8.65
N PHE A 38 -19.38 -8.58 -7.71
CA PHE A 38 -18.26 -9.51 -7.73
C PHE A 38 -18.10 -10.17 -6.36
N ALA A 39 -17.75 -11.45 -6.38
CA ALA A 39 -17.33 -12.19 -5.19
C ALA A 39 -15.83 -12.53 -5.28
N LEU A 40 -15.10 -12.34 -4.17
CA LEU A 40 -13.74 -12.81 -4.01
C LEU A 40 -13.75 -14.15 -3.30
N ARG A 41 -13.17 -15.16 -3.93
CA ARG A 41 -13.02 -16.50 -3.35
C ARG A 41 -11.55 -16.88 -3.25
N GLU A 42 -11.17 -17.37 -2.08
CA GLU A 42 -9.83 -17.92 -1.90
C GLU A 42 -9.71 -19.24 -2.69
N ARG A 43 -8.65 -19.32 -3.49
CA ARG A 43 -8.26 -20.57 -4.17
C ARG A 43 -6.84 -20.95 -3.77
N ARG A 44 -6.69 -22.18 -3.29
CA ARG A 44 -5.37 -22.75 -3.00
C ARG A 44 -4.68 -23.18 -4.29
N LEU A 45 -3.42 -22.85 -4.39
CA LEU A 45 -2.56 -23.26 -5.52
C LEU A 45 -1.95 -24.64 -5.29
N ALA A 46 -1.70 -25.38 -6.37
CA ALA A 46 -1.01 -26.64 -6.32
C ALA A 46 0.48 -26.50 -5.92
N ALA A 47 1.08 -25.35 -6.26
CA ALA A 47 2.42 -24.95 -5.83
C ALA A 47 2.40 -23.47 -5.50
N PRO A 48 3.18 -23.00 -4.50
CA PRO A 48 3.25 -21.58 -4.16
C PRO A 48 3.75 -20.74 -5.34
N LEU A 49 3.12 -19.59 -5.56
CA LEU A 49 3.67 -18.57 -6.44
C LEU A 49 4.60 -17.64 -5.65
N THR A 50 5.58 -17.09 -6.35
CA THR A 50 6.43 -16.00 -5.82
C THR A 50 6.35 -14.82 -6.78
N LYS A 51 6.14 -13.63 -6.24
CA LYS A 51 6.12 -12.39 -7.01
C LYS A 51 6.98 -11.34 -6.31
N ARG A 52 7.63 -10.48 -7.09
CA ARG A 52 8.38 -9.32 -6.60
C ARG A 52 7.86 -8.08 -7.27
N PHE A 53 7.69 -7.01 -6.51
CA PHE A 53 7.31 -5.70 -7.02
C PHE A 53 8.56 -4.86 -7.28
N PRO A 54 8.63 -4.13 -8.41
CA PRO A 54 9.74 -3.24 -8.70
C PRO A 54 9.72 -2.00 -7.79
N LEU A 55 10.90 -1.38 -7.63
CA LEU A 55 11.10 -0.09 -6.96
C LEU A 55 11.93 0.86 -7.86
N ASP A 56 11.90 0.61 -9.17
CA ASP A 56 12.63 1.38 -10.19
C ASP A 56 12.13 2.82 -10.34
N ASP A 57 10.92 3.11 -9.88
CA ASP A 57 10.35 4.45 -9.83
C ASP A 57 10.94 5.34 -8.72
N VAL A 58 11.62 4.78 -7.72
CA VAL A 58 12.19 5.55 -6.59
C VAL A 58 13.12 6.66 -7.04
N ARG A 59 13.88 6.43 -8.13
CA ARG A 59 14.78 7.44 -8.72
C ARG A 59 14.17 8.19 -9.90
N SER A 60 12.95 7.83 -10.33
CA SER A 60 12.31 8.46 -11.47
C SER A 60 11.77 9.85 -11.11
N ASP A 61 11.97 10.80 -11.99
CA ASP A 61 11.30 12.11 -11.90
C ASP A 61 9.81 12.02 -12.30
N GLU A 62 9.41 10.94 -13.00
CA GLU A 62 8.04 10.66 -13.44
C GLU A 62 7.28 9.75 -12.46
N ARG A 63 7.81 9.52 -11.25
CA ARG A 63 7.15 8.66 -10.26
C ARG A 63 5.75 9.17 -9.91
N PRO A 64 4.76 8.27 -9.74
CA PRO A 64 3.37 8.66 -9.50
C PRO A 64 3.10 9.18 -8.08
N TRP A 65 4.06 9.00 -7.17
CA TRP A 65 3.95 9.42 -5.77
C TRP A 65 4.80 10.67 -5.49
N SER A 66 4.37 11.46 -4.52
CA SER A 66 5.01 12.73 -4.17
C SER A 66 5.68 12.72 -2.81
N HIS A 67 5.36 11.77 -1.93
CA HIS A 67 5.89 11.73 -0.57
C HIS A 67 6.18 10.29 -0.13
N GLY A 68 7.36 10.06 0.43
CA GLY A 68 7.82 8.76 0.91
C GLY A 68 8.09 8.77 2.41
N PHE A 69 7.96 7.58 3.03
CA PHE A 69 8.30 7.32 4.43
C PHE A 69 9.19 6.09 4.51
N VAL A 70 10.24 6.14 5.32
CA VAL A 70 11.10 4.99 5.62
C VAL A 70 10.94 4.58 7.06
N ALA A 71 10.98 3.26 7.29
CA ALA A 71 11.06 2.67 8.62
C ALA A 71 12.48 2.14 8.84
N GLU A 72 13.09 2.52 9.94
CA GLU A 72 14.46 2.14 10.31
C GLU A 72 14.50 1.33 11.60
N ASN A 73 15.39 0.37 11.66
CA ASN A 73 15.78 -0.34 12.88
C ASN A 73 17.28 -0.08 13.13
N GLY A 74 17.59 0.87 14.00
CA GLY A 74 18.91 1.50 14.03
C GLY A 74 19.16 2.22 12.70
N ASP A 75 20.30 1.96 12.08
CA ASP A 75 20.69 2.58 10.80
C ASP A 75 20.24 1.78 9.56
N VAL A 76 19.45 0.73 9.75
CA VAL A 76 19.01 -0.16 8.67
C VAL A 76 17.59 0.17 8.26
N CYS A 77 17.38 0.50 6.96
CA CYS A 77 16.06 0.64 6.37
C CYS A 77 15.37 -0.74 6.30
N VAL A 78 14.22 -0.87 6.97
CA VAL A 78 13.46 -2.13 7.06
C VAL A 78 12.07 -2.02 6.46
N GLY A 79 11.68 -0.86 5.94
CA GLY A 79 10.39 -0.68 5.28
C GLY A 79 10.27 0.68 4.59
N PHE A 80 9.40 0.74 3.61
CA PHE A 80 9.11 1.92 2.81
C PHE A 80 7.62 2.01 2.50
N ALA A 81 7.08 3.22 2.52
CA ALA A 81 5.77 3.55 1.99
C ALA A 81 5.86 4.83 1.16
N ALA A 82 5.09 4.90 0.08
CA ALA A 82 4.99 6.09 -0.76
C ALA A 82 3.54 6.46 -1.02
N THR A 83 3.27 7.77 -1.04
CA THR A 83 1.91 8.30 -1.14
C THR A 83 1.83 9.50 -2.07
N SER A 84 0.64 9.74 -2.65
CA SER A 84 0.23 11.00 -3.24
C SER A 84 -1.14 11.44 -2.73
N PHE A 85 -1.39 12.74 -2.66
CA PHE A 85 -2.69 13.27 -2.30
C PHE A 85 -3.45 13.72 -3.53
N GLU A 86 -4.70 13.24 -3.66
CA GLU A 86 -5.61 13.58 -4.74
C GLU A 86 -6.65 14.62 -4.26
N PRO A 87 -6.48 15.93 -4.60
CA PRO A 87 -7.33 16.99 -4.05
C PRO A 87 -8.80 16.89 -4.45
N TRP A 88 -9.10 16.40 -5.66
CA TRP A 88 -10.45 16.39 -6.23
C TRP A 88 -11.40 15.43 -5.47
N ASN A 89 -10.90 14.32 -4.95
CA ASN A 89 -11.69 13.33 -4.22
C ASN A 89 -11.22 13.12 -2.77
N LYS A 90 -10.25 13.93 -2.30
CA LYS A 90 -9.69 13.89 -0.94
C LYS A 90 -9.15 12.50 -0.57
N ARG A 91 -8.50 11.81 -1.51
CA ARG A 91 -7.84 10.53 -1.28
C ARG A 91 -6.34 10.70 -1.07
N LEU A 92 -5.80 9.97 -0.11
CA LEU A 92 -4.37 9.66 -0.06
C LEU A 92 -4.17 8.32 -0.75
N VAL A 93 -3.50 8.30 -1.88
CA VAL A 93 -3.14 7.08 -2.60
C VAL A 93 -1.88 6.49 -1.97
N LEU A 94 -1.91 5.24 -1.56
CA LEU A 94 -0.76 4.48 -1.09
C LEU A 94 -0.21 3.66 -2.27
N TRP A 95 0.88 4.14 -2.87
CA TRP A 95 1.52 3.52 -4.02
C TRP A 95 2.43 2.35 -3.65
N HIS A 96 3.19 2.52 -2.57
CA HIS A 96 4.11 1.50 -2.08
C HIS A 96 3.90 1.26 -0.60
N LEU A 97 3.96 -0.01 -0.20
CA LEU A 97 4.05 -0.44 1.20
C LEU A 97 4.85 -1.73 1.25
N TYR A 98 6.13 -1.62 1.54
CA TYR A 98 7.03 -2.76 1.62
C TYR A 98 7.73 -2.84 2.96
N VAL A 99 7.91 -4.05 3.44
CA VAL A 99 8.61 -4.36 4.68
C VAL A 99 9.55 -5.53 4.41
N GLN A 100 10.82 -5.35 4.77
CA GLN A 100 11.83 -6.41 4.72
C GLN A 100 11.28 -7.71 5.35
N PRO A 101 11.43 -8.89 4.72
CA PRO A 101 10.90 -10.14 5.24
C PRO A 101 11.24 -10.39 6.71
N ALA A 102 12.48 -10.13 7.13
CA ALA A 102 12.93 -10.29 8.52
C ALA A 102 12.29 -9.31 9.52
N ALA A 103 11.63 -8.24 9.03
CA ALA A 103 10.95 -7.24 9.86
C ALA A 103 9.42 -7.36 9.80
N ARG A 104 8.86 -8.28 9.02
CA ARG A 104 7.42 -8.55 8.96
C ARG A 104 6.92 -9.08 10.30
N GLY A 105 5.63 -8.88 10.59
CA GLY A 105 5.02 -9.27 11.87
C GLY A 105 5.40 -8.37 13.06
N ARG A 106 6.26 -7.37 12.88
CA ARG A 106 6.76 -6.45 13.93
C ARG A 106 6.12 -5.07 13.89
N SER A 107 4.92 -4.96 13.34
CA SER A 107 4.12 -3.73 13.20
C SER A 107 4.75 -2.63 12.33
N VAL A 108 5.80 -2.92 11.55
CA VAL A 108 6.47 -1.93 10.68
C VAL A 108 5.49 -1.37 9.65
N GLY A 109 4.76 -2.23 8.93
CA GLY A 109 3.76 -1.80 7.95
C GLY A 109 2.65 -0.94 8.57
N ARG A 110 2.20 -1.27 9.79
CA ARG A 110 1.24 -0.44 10.53
C ARG A 110 1.80 0.96 10.81
N GLN A 111 3.02 1.05 11.31
CA GLN A 111 3.65 2.34 11.62
C GLN A 111 3.82 3.22 10.38
N LEU A 112 4.20 2.62 9.23
CA LEU A 112 4.29 3.32 7.94
C LEU A 112 2.92 3.85 7.49
N VAL A 113 1.88 2.99 7.51
CA VAL A 113 0.51 3.39 7.12
C VAL A 113 -0.03 4.49 8.05
N GLU A 114 0.21 4.39 9.36
CA GLU A 114 -0.25 5.43 10.31
C GLU A 114 0.52 6.76 10.14
N ARG A 115 1.80 6.71 9.76
CA ARG A 115 2.56 7.94 9.43
C ARG A 115 2.01 8.58 8.15
N GLY A 116 1.74 7.78 7.11
CA GLY A 116 1.09 8.26 5.88
C GLY A 116 -0.33 8.80 6.14
N ALA A 117 -1.11 8.12 6.98
CA ALA A 117 -2.45 8.56 7.36
C ALA A 117 -2.44 9.94 8.04
N ARG A 118 -1.52 10.20 8.98
CA ARG A 118 -1.36 11.53 9.60
C ARG A 118 -1.00 12.58 8.57
N PHE A 119 -0.02 12.31 7.70
CA PHE A 119 0.34 13.19 6.60
C PHE A 119 -0.85 13.51 5.69
N GLY A 120 -1.64 12.48 5.30
CA GLY A 120 -2.85 12.67 4.51
C GLY A 120 -3.90 13.54 5.21
N GLN A 121 -4.08 13.36 6.53
CA GLN A 121 -5.01 14.19 7.32
C GLN A 121 -4.59 15.66 7.36
N GLU A 122 -3.30 15.96 7.46
CA GLU A 122 -2.76 17.33 7.39
C GLU A 122 -3.07 17.98 6.05
N LEU A 123 -3.14 17.21 4.96
CA LEU A 123 -3.53 17.65 3.62
C LEU A 123 -5.07 17.67 3.40
N GLY A 124 -5.85 17.21 4.39
CA GLY A 124 -7.30 17.13 4.30
C GLY A 124 -7.84 15.89 3.62
N ALA A 125 -7.05 14.82 3.51
CA ALA A 125 -7.51 13.54 3.00
C ALA A 125 -8.60 12.94 3.91
N ARG A 126 -9.60 12.31 3.28
CA ARG A 126 -10.74 11.65 3.95
C ARG A 126 -10.60 10.13 3.96
N HIS A 127 -9.82 9.60 3.05
CA HIS A 127 -9.56 8.17 2.89
C HIS A 127 -8.10 7.97 2.50
N ILE A 128 -7.52 6.86 2.97
CA ILE A 128 -6.34 6.28 2.36
C ILE A 128 -6.80 5.13 1.45
N TRP A 129 -6.27 5.08 0.24
CA TRP A 129 -6.71 4.17 -0.82
C TRP A 129 -5.51 3.51 -1.46
N LEU A 130 -5.65 2.27 -1.87
CA LEU A 130 -4.62 1.50 -2.56
C LEU A 130 -5.21 0.56 -3.59
N GLU A 131 -4.37 0.12 -4.48
CA GLU A 131 -4.60 -0.95 -5.43
C GLU A 131 -3.65 -2.12 -5.14
N THR A 132 -4.10 -3.34 -5.40
CA THR A 132 -3.27 -4.54 -5.34
C THR A 132 -3.83 -5.64 -6.22
N SER A 133 -2.95 -6.56 -6.68
CA SER A 133 -3.36 -7.71 -7.47
C SER A 133 -4.10 -8.76 -6.63
N ASN A 134 -5.05 -9.45 -7.27
CA ASN A 134 -5.74 -10.62 -6.72
C ASN A 134 -4.80 -11.78 -6.38
N LEU A 135 -3.58 -11.79 -6.93
CA LEU A 135 -2.55 -12.78 -6.59
C LEU A 135 -1.85 -12.46 -5.26
N ASN A 136 -1.92 -11.22 -4.77
CA ASN A 136 -1.26 -10.78 -3.54
C ASN A 136 -2.09 -11.09 -2.29
N ALA A 137 -2.43 -12.36 -2.07
CA ALA A 137 -3.21 -12.74 -0.89
C ALA A 137 -2.57 -12.33 0.45
N PRO A 138 -1.24 -12.42 0.65
CA PRO A 138 -0.61 -11.89 1.86
C PRO A 138 -0.78 -10.38 2.04
N GLY A 139 -0.71 -9.60 0.96
CA GLY A 139 -0.99 -8.16 0.97
C GLY A 139 -2.43 -7.86 1.33
N VAL A 140 -3.40 -8.54 0.72
CA VAL A 140 -4.83 -8.41 1.04
C VAL A 140 -5.09 -8.69 2.51
N ALA A 141 -4.52 -9.76 3.07
CA ALA A 141 -4.63 -10.09 4.50
C ALA A 141 -4.04 -8.99 5.38
N ALA A 142 -2.87 -8.44 5.01
CA ALA A 142 -2.24 -7.34 5.73
C ALA A 142 -3.08 -6.06 5.68
N TYR A 143 -3.64 -5.69 4.52
CA TYR A 143 -4.50 -4.51 4.38
C TYR A 143 -5.78 -4.64 5.20
N ARG A 144 -6.43 -5.80 5.18
CA ARG A 144 -7.59 -6.07 6.05
C ARG A 144 -7.25 -5.92 7.52
N ALA A 145 -6.11 -6.44 7.97
CA ALA A 145 -5.62 -6.31 9.34
C ALA A 145 -5.26 -4.85 9.72
N LEU A 146 -5.01 -3.99 8.72
CA LEU A 146 -4.79 -2.55 8.87
C LEU A 146 -6.09 -1.73 8.79
N GLY A 147 -7.24 -2.38 8.66
CA GLY A 147 -8.55 -1.74 8.64
C GLY A 147 -9.03 -1.27 7.26
N PHE A 148 -8.40 -1.72 6.19
CA PHE A 148 -8.87 -1.45 4.84
C PHE A 148 -10.01 -2.39 4.46
N GLY A 149 -11.06 -1.84 3.82
CA GLY A 149 -12.14 -2.59 3.18
C GLY A 149 -11.98 -2.60 1.66
N LEU A 150 -12.43 -3.67 1.01
CA LEU A 150 -12.53 -3.75 -0.45
C LEU A 150 -13.57 -2.73 -0.93
N THR A 151 -13.23 -1.90 -1.91
CA THR A 151 -14.08 -0.82 -2.42
C THR A 151 -14.28 -0.84 -3.92
N GLY A 152 -13.58 -1.73 -4.62
CA GLY A 152 -13.73 -1.88 -6.06
C GLY A 152 -12.87 -3.00 -6.61
N ILE A 153 -13.18 -3.37 -7.86
CA ILE A 153 -12.49 -4.37 -8.65
C ILE A 153 -12.43 -3.84 -10.06
N ASP A 154 -11.29 -4.03 -10.74
CA ASP A 154 -11.16 -3.80 -12.17
C ASP A 154 -10.51 -5.04 -12.81
N THR A 155 -11.25 -5.66 -13.70
CA THR A 155 -10.83 -6.89 -14.39
C THR A 155 -9.95 -6.63 -15.61
N THR A 156 -9.76 -5.36 -15.96
CA THR A 156 -9.06 -4.93 -17.20
C THR A 156 -7.85 -4.05 -16.95
N LEU A 157 -7.64 -3.58 -15.71
CA LEU A 157 -6.57 -2.64 -15.37
C LEU A 157 -5.18 -3.11 -15.83
N TYR A 158 -4.95 -4.42 -15.82
CA TYR A 158 -3.66 -5.01 -16.15
C TYR A 158 -3.57 -5.54 -17.60
N ASP A 159 -4.61 -5.35 -18.42
CA ASP A 159 -4.56 -5.74 -19.82
C ASP A 159 -3.40 -5.05 -20.53
N ALA A 160 -2.70 -5.81 -21.39
CA ALA A 160 -1.50 -5.36 -22.10
C ALA A 160 -0.35 -4.84 -21.21
N THR A 161 -0.30 -5.27 -19.94
CA THR A 161 0.82 -5.01 -19.03
C THR A 161 1.58 -6.31 -18.71
N PRO A 162 2.75 -6.24 -18.05
CA PRO A 162 3.44 -7.44 -17.55
C PRO A 162 2.64 -8.26 -16.52
N ALA A 163 1.55 -7.71 -15.98
CA ALA A 163 0.64 -8.36 -15.05
C ALA A 163 -0.66 -8.85 -15.73
N GLU A 164 -0.67 -8.99 -17.07
CA GLU A 164 -1.82 -9.48 -17.82
C GLU A 164 -2.35 -10.81 -17.24
N GLY A 165 -3.68 -10.88 -17.08
CA GLY A 165 -4.37 -12.01 -16.43
C GLY A 165 -4.52 -11.87 -14.92
N GLU A 166 -3.95 -10.84 -14.30
CA GLU A 166 -4.26 -10.48 -12.92
C GLU A 166 -5.47 -9.54 -12.86
N ILE A 167 -6.10 -9.43 -11.72
CA ILE A 167 -7.25 -8.57 -11.48
C ILE A 167 -6.90 -7.57 -10.39
N ALA A 168 -7.20 -6.30 -10.63
CA ALA A 168 -6.96 -5.25 -9.66
C ALA A 168 -8.04 -5.22 -8.58
N LEU A 169 -7.62 -5.19 -7.34
CA LEU A 169 -8.44 -5.06 -6.16
C LEU A 169 -8.16 -3.71 -5.50
N PHE A 170 -9.19 -2.90 -5.32
CA PHE A 170 -9.08 -1.60 -4.69
C PHE A 170 -9.55 -1.64 -3.24
N PHE A 171 -8.72 -1.14 -2.35
CA PHE A 171 -9.03 -1.08 -0.93
C PHE A 171 -9.01 0.35 -0.43
N SER A 172 -9.85 0.69 0.53
CA SER A 172 -9.78 1.97 1.21
C SER A 172 -10.06 1.86 2.70
N ARG A 173 -9.53 2.84 3.44
CA ARG A 173 -9.77 3.03 4.86
C ARG A 173 -10.13 4.49 5.11
N PRO A 174 -11.23 4.81 5.81
CA PRO A 174 -11.57 6.18 6.16
C PRO A 174 -10.51 6.75 7.12
N LEU A 175 -10.21 8.03 6.94
CA LEU A 175 -9.40 8.80 7.87
C LEU A 175 -10.33 9.69 8.70
N PRO A 176 -10.17 9.75 10.05
CA PRO A 176 -10.93 10.65 10.88
C PRO A 176 -10.78 12.08 10.35
N SER A 177 -11.88 12.82 10.25
CA SER A 177 -11.81 14.25 9.96
C SER A 177 -10.98 14.92 11.05
N PRO A 178 -10.15 15.94 10.73
CA PRO A 178 -9.59 16.80 11.75
C PRO A 178 -10.77 17.24 12.63
N SER A 179 -10.72 16.93 13.93
CA SER A 179 -11.83 17.24 14.82
C SER A 179 -12.09 18.74 14.77
N ALA A 180 -13.35 19.15 14.66
CA ALA A 180 -13.82 20.53 14.77
C ALA A 180 -13.57 21.16 16.17
N SER A 181 -12.70 20.58 16.97
CA SER A 181 -12.41 21.01 18.35
C SER A 181 -11.48 22.23 18.45
N ALA A 182 -11.08 22.85 17.34
CA ALA A 182 -10.29 24.09 17.37
C ALA A 182 -11.07 25.38 17.01
N ALA A 183 -12.38 25.30 16.73
CA ALA A 183 -13.16 26.43 16.20
C ALA A 183 -13.98 27.24 17.26
N TRP A 184 -13.78 27.01 18.57
CA TRP A 184 -14.48 27.74 19.62
C TRP A 184 -13.52 28.26 20.71
N ARG A 185 -12.54 29.04 20.34
CA ARG A 185 -11.83 29.94 21.25
C ARG A 185 -11.55 31.27 20.52
N GLU A 186 -12.54 32.10 20.40
CA GLU A 186 -12.46 33.55 20.35
C GLU A 186 -13.40 34.14 21.37
#